data_6dc1b5d7cd8950063edb99ae930a0cfd
#
_entry.id   6dc1b5d7cd8950063edb99ae930a0cfd
#
_cell.length_a   1.000
_cell.length_b   1.000
_cell.length_c   1.000
_cell.angle_alpha   90.00
_cell.angle_beta   90.00
_cell.angle_gamma   90.00
#
_symmetry.space_group_name_H-M   'P 1'
#
loop_
_entity.id
_entity.type
_entity.pdbx_description
1 polymer ?
#
loop_
_entity_poly.entity_id
_entity_poly.type
_entity_poly.pdbx_seq_one_letter_code
_entity_poly.pdbx_strand_id
1 'polypeptide(L)'
;LPIEARQTEQLIRRGGPFAYAKDGSVFGNRERLLPTNARGYYREYTVKTPGARDRGARRIVCGGSQPTQPDACYYTSDHYASFARIVQ
;
A
#
# COMPACT_ATOMS: atom_id res chain seq x y z
N LEU A 1 13.24 4.98 1.01
CA LEU A 1 12.04 4.63 0.25
C LEU A 1 12.21 4.99 -1.22
N PRO A 2 11.85 4.09 -2.17
CA PRO A 2 11.92 4.46 -3.59
C PRO A 2 11.02 5.65 -3.90
N ILE A 3 11.42 6.43 -4.92
CA ILE A 3 10.61 7.58 -5.36
C ILE A 3 9.21 7.15 -5.79
N GLU A 4 9.08 5.97 -6.38
CA GLU A 4 7.80 5.44 -6.83
C GLU A 4 6.85 5.17 -5.64
N ALA A 5 7.40 4.81 -4.48
CA ALA A 5 6.59 4.64 -3.28
C ALA A 5 6.06 5.97 -2.76
N ARG A 6 6.87 7.03 -2.82
CA ARG A 6 6.41 8.36 -2.44
C ARG A 6 5.34 8.88 -3.40
N GLN A 7 5.49 8.58 -4.68
CA GLN A 7 4.47 8.95 -5.68
C GLN A 7 3.14 8.25 -5.39
N THR A 8 3.19 6.96 -5.04
CA THR A 8 1.99 6.21 -4.65
C THR A 8 1.35 6.78 -3.40
N GLU A 9 2.16 7.15 -2.40
CA GLU A 9 1.67 7.80 -1.19
C GLU A 9 0.87 9.07 -1.50
N GLN A 10 1.38 9.90 -2.40
CA GLN A 10 0.70 11.11 -2.82
C GLN A 10 -0.63 10.79 -3.51
N LEU A 11 -0.66 9.76 -4.36
CA LEU A 11 -1.90 9.33 -5.01
C LEU A 11 -2.93 8.85 -3.99
N ILE A 12 -2.51 8.10 -2.98
CA ILE A 12 -3.40 7.64 -1.92
C ILE A 12 -4.08 8.82 -1.24
N ARG A 13 -3.32 9.85 -0.89
CA ARG A 13 -3.84 11.02 -0.21
C ARG A 13 -4.75 11.87 -1.10
N ARG A 14 -4.58 11.80 -2.41
CA ARG A 14 -5.47 12.48 -3.37
C ARG A 14 -6.69 11.65 -3.76
N GLY A 15 -6.70 10.36 -3.42
CA GLY A 15 -7.79 9.47 -3.81
C GLY A 15 -7.68 8.92 -5.23
N GLY A 16 -6.49 8.96 -5.81
CA GLY A 16 -6.24 8.47 -7.17
C GLY A 16 -6.08 9.58 -8.18
N PRO A 17 -6.24 9.28 -9.48
CA PRO A 17 -6.60 7.96 -10.03
C PRO A 17 -5.46 6.96 -9.93
N PHE A 18 -5.83 5.68 -9.75
CA PHE A 18 -4.86 4.59 -9.64
C PHE A 18 -4.74 3.84 -10.96
N ALA A 19 -3.53 3.30 -11.21
CA ALA A 19 -3.22 2.64 -12.48
C ALA A 19 -3.80 1.23 -12.59
N TYR A 20 -4.07 0.56 -11.47
CA TYR A 20 -4.51 -0.84 -11.45
C TYR A 20 -5.84 -0.98 -10.73
N ALA A 21 -6.69 -1.89 -11.26
CA ALA A 21 -8.00 -2.14 -10.68
C ALA A 21 -7.92 -2.64 -9.22
N LYS A 22 -6.85 -3.32 -8.86
CA LYS A 22 -6.62 -3.80 -7.49
C LYS A 22 -6.25 -2.70 -6.50
N ASP A 23 -5.82 -1.54 -6.98
CA ASP A 23 -5.41 -0.46 -6.08
C ASP A 23 -6.61 0.02 -5.25
N GLY A 24 -6.40 0.10 -3.95
CA GLY A 24 -7.45 0.46 -3.00
C GLY A 24 -8.30 -0.71 -2.51
N SER A 25 -8.02 -1.93 -2.96
CA SER A 25 -8.75 -3.10 -2.47
C SER A 25 -8.31 -3.46 -1.04
N VAL A 26 -9.19 -4.16 -0.34
CA VAL A 26 -8.94 -4.55 1.04
C VAL A 26 -7.78 -5.54 1.11
N PHE A 27 -6.84 -5.29 2.03
CA PHE A 27 -5.74 -6.19 2.35
C PHE A 27 -6.09 -6.92 3.65
N GLY A 28 -6.10 -8.25 3.61
CA GLY A 28 -6.61 -9.07 4.70
C GLY A 28 -5.69 -9.24 5.90
N ASN A 29 -4.40 -8.91 5.77
CA ASN A 29 -3.41 -9.08 6.85
C ASN A 29 -3.42 -10.51 7.43
N ARG A 30 -3.57 -11.50 6.57
CA ARG A 30 -3.77 -12.91 6.98
C ARG A 30 -2.61 -13.47 7.79
N GLU A 31 -1.39 -13.05 7.46
CA GLU A 31 -0.19 -13.50 8.16
C GLU A 31 0.10 -12.67 9.39
N ARG A 32 -0.70 -11.66 9.67
CA ARG A 32 -0.61 -10.82 10.87
C ARG A 32 0.74 -10.14 11.03
N LEU A 33 1.39 -9.80 9.91
CA LEU A 33 2.65 -9.05 9.95
C LEU A 33 2.44 -7.59 10.31
N LEU A 34 1.25 -7.05 10.04
CA LEU A 34 0.85 -5.71 10.47
C LEU A 34 0.01 -5.81 11.74
N PRO A 35 -0.11 -4.71 12.50
CA PRO A 35 -0.96 -4.70 13.70
C PRO A 35 -2.37 -5.17 13.38
N THR A 36 -2.94 -5.97 14.27
CA THR A 36 -4.30 -6.50 14.12
C THR A 36 -5.31 -5.36 14.17
N ASN A 37 -6.25 -5.37 13.22
CA ASN A 37 -7.32 -4.38 13.16
C ASN A 37 -8.58 -5.01 12.58
N ALA A 38 -9.68 -4.26 12.60
CA ALA A 38 -10.95 -4.69 12.07
C ALA A 38 -10.84 -5.02 10.59
N ARG A 39 -11.72 -5.90 10.13
CA ARG A 39 -11.82 -6.25 8.71
C ARG A 39 -12.07 -4.98 7.89
N GLY A 40 -11.36 -4.85 6.78
CA GLY A 40 -11.49 -3.68 5.90
C GLY A 40 -10.65 -2.49 6.32
N TYR A 41 -9.91 -2.60 7.45
CA TYR A 41 -9.06 -1.50 7.90
C TYR A 41 -7.91 -1.22 6.94
N TYR A 42 -7.29 -2.26 6.38
CA TYR A 42 -6.14 -2.11 5.48
C TYR A 42 -6.55 -2.16 4.02
N ARG A 43 -5.88 -1.34 3.20
CA ARG A 43 -6.02 -1.34 1.74
C ARG A 43 -4.65 -1.40 1.11
N GLU A 44 -4.56 -2.07 -0.05
CA GLU A 44 -3.31 -2.24 -0.77
C GLU A 44 -3.24 -1.34 -1.99
N TYR A 45 -2.02 -0.96 -2.36
CA TYR A 45 -1.76 -0.12 -3.52
C TYR A 45 -0.47 -0.56 -4.20
N THR A 46 -0.44 -0.49 -5.52
CA THR A 46 0.75 -0.84 -6.30
C THR A 46 1.78 0.28 -6.24
N VAL A 47 3.02 -0.10 -5.95
CA VAL A 47 4.18 0.77 -6.15
C VAL A 47 4.85 0.33 -7.45
N LYS A 48 4.96 1.25 -8.41
CA LYS A 48 5.50 0.93 -9.72
C LYS A 48 6.94 0.44 -9.61
N THR A 49 7.24 -0.66 -10.32
CA THR A 49 8.59 -1.16 -10.48
C THR A 49 9.10 -0.74 -11.85
N PRO A 50 10.11 0.15 -11.95
CA PRO A 50 10.61 0.60 -13.25
C PRO A 50 11.06 -0.57 -14.11
N GLY A 51 10.63 -0.59 -15.37
CA GLY A 51 10.99 -1.64 -16.31
C GLY A 51 10.20 -2.93 -16.19
N ALA A 52 9.34 -3.08 -15.18
CA ALA A 52 8.52 -4.28 -15.05
C ALA A 52 7.38 -4.26 -16.07
N ARG A 53 7.06 -5.44 -16.62
CA ARG A 53 5.94 -5.60 -17.57
C ARG A 53 4.61 -5.82 -16.87
N ASP A 54 4.64 -6.17 -15.60
CA ASP A 54 3.46 -6.41 -14.78
C ASP A 54 3.48 -5.50 -13.55
N ARG A 55 2.61 -5.79 -12.57
CA ARG A 55 2.56 -5.00 -11.34
C ARG A 55 3.84 -5.07 -10.51
N GLY A 56 4.68 -6.09 -10.73
CA GLY A 56 5.82 -6.34 -9.85
C GLY A 56 5.39 -6.75 -8.45
N ALA A 57 6.33 -6.69 -7.51
CA ALA A 57 6.11 -7.15 -6.14
C ALA A 57 6.02 -6.03 -5.10
N ARG A 58 6.16 -4.78 -5.51
CA ARG A 58 6.18 -3.65 -4.58
C ARG A 58 4.76 -3.14 -4.30
N ARG A 59 4.47 -2.89 -3.02
CA ARG A 59 3.15 -2.42 -2.59
C ARG A 59 3.28 -1.43 -1.45
N ILE A 60 2.24 -0.61 -1.28
CA ILE A 60 1.99 0.09 -0.01
C ILE A 60 0.68 -0.45 0.53
N VAL A 61 0.66 -0.72 1.83
CA VAL A 61 -0.56 -1.07 2.56
C VAL A 61 -0.78 0.02 3.61
N CYS A 62 -1.94 0.65 3.55
CA CYS A 62 -2.31 1.69 4.50
C CYS A 62 -3.55 1.28 5.29
N GLY A 63 -3.57 1.65 6.56
CA GLY A 63 -4.71 1.41 7.44
C GLY A 63 -5.36 2.70 7.88
N GLY A 64 -6.67 2.64 8.12
CA GLY A 64 -7.43 3.79 8.59
C GLY A 64 -8.89 3.69 8.18
N SER A 65 -9.73 4.51 8.79
CA SER A 65 -11.15 4.58 8.45
C SER A 65 -11.40 5.36 7.16
N GLN A 66 -10.49 6.26 6.80
CA GLN A 66 -10.61 7.08 5.59
C GLN A 66 -9.41 6.84 4.69
N PRO A 67 -9.62 6.26 3.49
CA PRO A 67 -8.51 5.90 2.61
C PRO A 67 -7.57 7.05 2.25
N THR A 68 -8.08 8.27 2.15
CA THR A 68 -7.25 9.44 1.80
C THR A 68 -6.55 10.07 3.00
N GLN A 69 -6.87 9.60 4.21
CA GLN A 69 -6.24 10.07 5.46
C GLN A 69 -5.84 8.86 6.31
N PRO A 70 -4.89 8.05 5.81
CA PRO A 70 -4.52 6.84 6.52
C PRO A 70 -3.85 7.12 7.87
N ASP A 71 -4.11 6.25 8.85
CA ASP A 71 -3.48 6.32 10.17
C ASP A 71 -2.02 5.93 10.10
N ALA A 72 -1.70 4.91 9.28
CA ALA A 72 -0.35 4.40 9.11
C ALA A 72 -0.24 3.70 7.76
N CYS A 73 0.93 3.81 7.14
CA CYS A 73 1.23 3.13 5.88
C CYS A 73 2.51 2.33 6.01
N TYR A 74 2.58 1.22 5.28
CA TYR A 74 3.67 0.28 5.28
C TYR A 74 4.08 -0.04 3.85
N TYR A 75 5.39 -0.11 3.62
CA TYR A 75 5.96 -0.46 2.33
C TYR A 75 6.44 -1.90 2.34
N THR A 76 6.20 -2.61 1.24
CA THR A 76 6.78 -3.93 1.00
C THR A 76 7.39 -3.98 -0.39
N SER A 77 8.59 -4.58 -0.49
CA SER A 77 9.26 -4.83 -1.77
C SER A 77 9.18 -6.28 -2.20
N ASP A 78 8.63 -7.16 -1.36
CA ASP A 78 8.65 -8.61 -1.55
C ASP A 78 7.25 -9.24 -1.50
N HIS A 79 6.28 -8.54 -2.03
CA HIS A 79 4.89 -9.02 -2.16
C HIS A 79 4.31 -9.49 -0.82
N TYR A 80 4.39 -8.60 0.18
CA TYR A 80 3.80 -8.78 1.51
C TYR A 80 4.55 -9.75 2.43
N ALA A 81 5.76 -10.20 2.06
CA ALA A 81 6.53 -11.11 2.91
C ALA A 81 7.14 -10.36 4.10
N SER A 82 7.44 -9.08 3.93
CA SER A 82 7.91 -8.21 5.00
C SER A 82 7.44 -6.78 4.75
N PHE A 83 7.41 -5.97 5.82
CA PHE A 83 6.95 -4.59 5.76
C PHE A 83 7.87 -3.66 6.52
N ALA A 84 7.97 -2.43 6.04
CA ALA A 84 8.61 -1.34 6.76
C ALA A 84 7.59 -0.21 6.91
N ARG A 85 7.43 0.29 8.14
CA ARG A 85 6.52 1.43 8.36
C ARG A 85 7.08 2.68 7.69
N ILE A 86 6.22 3.38 6.98
CA ILE A 86 6.59 4.66 6.36
C ILE A 86 6.49 5.75 7.42
N VAL A 87 7.61 6.42 7.67
CA VAL A 87 7.67 7.54 8.61
C VAL A 87 7.60 8.83 7.81
N GLN A 88 6.77 9.71 8.25
CA GLN A 88 6.51 10.99 7.58
C GLN A 88 7.39 12.10 8.16
#